data_50047dcc025ccbe64bdcfb212b921c38
#
_entry.id   50047dcc025ccbe64bdcfb212b921c38
#
_cell.length_a   1.000
_cell.length_b   1.000
_cell.length_c   1.000
_cell.angle_alpha   90.00
_cell.angle_beta   90.00
_cell.angle_gamma   90.00
#
_symmetry.space_group_name_H-M   'P 1'
#
loop_
_entity.id
_entity.type
_entity.pdbx_description
1 polymer ?
#
loop_
_entity_poly.entity_id
_entity_poly.type
_entity_poly.pdbx_seq_one_letter_code
_entity_poly.pdbx_strand_id
1 'polypeptide(L)'
;MSEPITLNRDTSAAEAGRRLQAVLLDMDGTLIESEHLWGESESELVAELGGVWTEEDHARNVGNAADPVARYIIDLTGADLAPRQVARKLYAKFRSKLEGGARLRPGAKELVRMISEAGVPVALVTSTERELIEAAIGGIGLESFDDSVAGDEVAANKPDPDPYLRAARRLGVDARRCVAFEDSLVGVTAAADAGCVTVAVPDHVVIPPREGVVFRDSLVGVDMEWLESLVADR
;
A
#
# COMPACT_ATOMS: atom_id res chain seq x y z
N MET A 1 20.44 -13.14 17.76
CA MET A 1 19.06 -13.62 17.98
C MET A 1 18.37 -12.54 18.81
N SER A 2 17.68 -11.62 18.17
CA SER A 2 16.92 -10.56 18.85
C SER A 2 15.49 -11.03 18.95
N GLU A 3 14.97 -11.10 20.18
CA GLU A 3 13.58 -11.45 20.44
C GLU A 3 12.65 -10.36 19.91
N PRO A 4 11.45 -10.72 19.41
CA PRO A 4 10.46 -9.74 18.98
C PRO A 4 9.93 -8.97 20.21
N ILE A 5 9.94 -7.64 20.12
CA ILE A 5 9.31 -6.77 21.12
C ILE A 5 7.80 -6.93 20.98
N THR A 6 7.22 -7.77 21.82
CA THR A 6 5.77 -7.90 21.97
C THR A 6 5.28 -6.71 22.80
N LEU A 7 4.78 -5.68 22.15
CA LEU A 7 4.00 -4.63 22.82
C LEU A 7 2.66 -5.25 23.25
N ASN A 8 2.64 -5.71 24.50
CA ASN A 8 1.43 -6.19 25.16
C ASN A 8 0.55 -4.96 25.48
N ARG A 9 -0.28 -4.48 24.53
CA ARG A 9 -1.42 -3.64 24.88
C ARG A 9 -2.52 -4.58 25.35
N ASP A 10 -2.92 -4.46 26.59
CA ASP A 10 -4.13 -5.12 27.13
C ASP A 10 -5.33 -4.72 26.26
N THR A 11 -5.71 -5.61 25.35
CA THR A 11 -6.93 -5.46 24.54
C THR A 11 -8.12 -5.63 25.50
N SER A 12 -8.64 -4.50 25.98
CA SER A 12 -9.77 -4.49 26.90
C SER A 12 -11.08 -4.86 26.16
N ALA A 13 -12.05 -5.40 26.91
CA ALA A 13 -13.40 -5.75 26.39
C ALA A 13 -14.11 -4.58 25.68
N ALA A 14 -13.61 -3.35 25.81
CA ALA A 14 -14.08 -2.15 25.10
C ALA A 14 -13.75 -2.18 23.58
N GLU A 15 -12.68 -2.90 23.16
CA GLU A 15 -12.29 -3.01 21.74
C GLU A 15 -13.18 -3.99 20.97
N ALA A 16 -13.71 -5.02 21.63
CA ALA A 16 -14.59 -6.02 21.02
C ALA A 16 -15.96 -5.44 20.56
N GLY A 17 -16.32 -4.24 21.03
CA GLY A 17 -17.58 -3.55 20.68
C GLY A 17 -17.45 -2.46 19.63
N ARG A 18 -16.24 -2.06 19.24
CA ARG A 18 -16.03 -1.04 18.19
C ARG A 18 -16.46 -1.57 16.84
N ARG A 19 -17.22 -0.75 16.08
CA ARG A 19 -17.60 -1.09 14.71
C ARG A 19 -16.40 -1.03 13.79
N LEU A 20 -15.61 0.05 13.83
CA LEU A 20 -14.31 0.18 13.15
C LEU A 20 -13.24 -0.53 13.98
N GLN A 21 -12.64 -1.58 13.42
CA GLN A 21 -11.64 -2.39 14.13
C GLN A 21 -10.20 -2.07 13.74
N ALA A 22 -9.95 -1.64 12.51
CA ALA A 22 -8.65 -1.17 12.07
C ALA A 22 -8.74 -0.29 10.81
N VAL A 23 -7.66 0.45 10.54
CA VAL A 23 -7.45 1.11 9.25
C VAL A 23 -6.21 0.51 8.58
N LEU A 24 -6.36 0.09 7.33
CA LEU A 24 -5.33 -0.56 6.53
C LEU A 24 -4.91 0.40 5.41
N LEU A 25 -3.66 0.82 5.41
CA LEU A 25 -3.18 1.89 4.53
C LEU A 25 -2.18 1.32 3.53
N ASP A 26 -2.46 1.49 2.25
CA ASP A 26 -1.45 1.33 1.24
C ASP A 26 -0.36 2.41 1.37
N MET A 27 0.78 2.22 0.72
CA MET A 27 1.94 3.11 0.82
C MET A 27 2.12 3.99 -0.41
N ASP A 28 2.49 3.36 -1.52
CA ASP A 28 2.90 4.03 -2.76
C ASP A 28 1.68 4.67 -3.44
N GLY A 29 1.74 5.98 -3.72
CA GLY A 29 0.59 6.70 -4.27
C GLY A 29 -0.53 7.01 -3.26
N THR A 30 -0.57 6.32 -2.10
CA THR A 30 -1.58 6.53 -1.04
C THR A 30 -1.04 7.42 0.08
N LEU A 31 0.04 7.04 0.74
CA LEU A 31 0.67 7.81 1.83
C LEU A 31 1.85 8.65 1.36
N ILE A 32 2.54 8.21 0.32
CA ILE A 32 3.73 8.87 -0.24
C ILE A 32 3.56 9.15 -1.73
N GLU A 33 4.16 10.24 -2.19
CA GLU A 33 4.26 10.59 -3.62
C GLU A 33 5.44 9.86 -4.24
N SER A 34 5.29 8.57 -4.55
CA SER A 34 6.36 7.71 -5.07
C SER A 34 6.17 7.26 -6.52
N GLU A 35 4.97 7.43 -7.09
CA GLU A 35 4.66 6.93 -8.43
C GLU A 35 5.59 7.47 -9.52
N HIS A 36 5.96 8.76 -9.45
CA HIS A 36 6.92 9.35 -10.37
C HIS A 36 8.32 8.71 -10.26
N LEU A 37 8.74 8.29 -9.04
CA LEU A 37 10.03 7.61 -8.83
C LEU A 37 10.00 6.19 -9.42
N TRP A 38 8.85 5.51 -9.32
CA TRP A 38 8.63 4.23 -9.98
C TRP A 38 8.69 4.39 -11.50
N GLY A 39 7.92 5.33 -12.09
CA GLY A 39 7.90 5.60 -13.52
C GLY A 39 9.29 5.93 -14.09
N GLU A 40 10.08 6.76 -13.39
CA GLU A 40 11.45 7.05 -13.77
C GLU A 40 12.35 5.81 -13.70
N SER A 41 12.21 4.97 -12.65
CA SER A 41 13.01 3.76 -12.48
C SER A 41 12.72 2.71 -13.56
N GLU A 42 11.44 2.55 -13.90
CA GLU A 42 10.96 1.70 -14.98
C GLU A 42 11.48 2.17 -16.35
N SER A 43 11.33 3.46 -16.63
CA SER A 43 11.78 4.08 -17.87
C SER A 43 13.29 3.92 -18.08
N GLU A 44 14.09 4.19 -17.05
CA GLU A 44 15.54 4.00 -17.10
C GLU A 44 15.93 2.53 -17.33
N LEU A 45 15.27 1.60 -16.62
CA LEU A 45 15.55 0.18 -16.77
C LEU A 45 15.19 -0.33 -18.16
N VAL A 46 14.02 0.04 -18.67
CA VAL A 46 13.56 -0.35 -20.01
C VAL A 46 14.48 0.21 -21.08
N ALA A 47 14.94 1.47 -20.94
CA ALA A 47 15.92 2.07 -21.85
C ALA A 47 17.27 1.32 -21.83
N GLU A 48 17.76 0.92 -20.66
CA GLU A 48 18.96 0.06 -20.55
C GLU A 48 18.83 -1.30 -21.26
N LEU A 49 17.60 -1.81 -21.31
CA LEU A 49 17.27 -3.07 -21.97
C LEU A 49 16.92 -2.89 -23.47
N GLY A 50 17.04 -1.66 -24.00
CA GLY A 50 16.83 -1.34 -25.41
C GLY A 50 15.38 -1.12 -25.81
N GLY A 51 14.46 -0.94 -24.85
CA GLY A 51 13.05 -0.65 -25.09
C GLY A 51 12.69 0.82 -24.86
N VAL A 52 11.39 1.11 -24.95
CA VAL A 52 10.78 2.39 -24.64
C VAL A 52 9.64 2.15 -23.66
N TRP A 53 9.63 2.88 -22.52
CA TRP A 53 8.58 2.85 -21.53
C TRP A 53 7.67 4.06 -21.74
N THR A 54 6.39 3.84 -21.89
CA THR A 54 5.38 4.88 -22.13
C THR A 54 4.58 5.17 -20.86
N GLU A 55 3.83 6.28 -20.87
CA GLU A 55 2.88 6.58 -19.79
C GLU A 55 1.78 5.51 -19.67
N GLU A 56 1.38 4.87 -20.80
CA GLU A 56 0.41 3.78 -20.79
C GLU A 56 1.01 2.51 -20.13
N ASP A 57 2.28 2.22 -20.40
CA ASP A 57 2.99 1.09 -19.75
C ASP A 57 3.06 1.32 -18.24
N HIS A 58 3.41 2.54 -17.82
CA HIS A 58 3.44 2.89 -16.39
C HIS A 58 2.05 2.76 -15.75
N ALA A 59 1.03 3.40 -16.32
CA ALA A 59 -0.34 3.36 -15.79
C ALA A 59 -0.89 1.92 -15.65
N ARG A 60 -0.51 1.03 -16.55
CA ARG A 60 -0.89 -0.41 -16.51
C ARG A 60 -0.24 -1.15 -15.36
N ASN A 61 0.90 -0.67 -14.87
CA ASN A 61 1.70 -1.35 -13.87
C ASN A 61 1.61 -0.71 -12.47
N VAL A 62 0.96 0.44 -12.33
CA VAL A 62 0.73 1.10 -11.04
C VAL A 62 0.07 0.15 -10.03
N GLY A 63 0.64 0.08 -8.83
CA GLY A 63 0.18 -0.77 -7.72
C GLY A 63 0.59 -2.24 -7.82
N ASN A 64 1.17 -2.69 -8.95
CA ASN A 64 1.64 -4.05 -9.08
C ASN A 64 2.94 -4.29 -8.27
N ALA A 65 3.11 -5.53 -7.80
CA ALA A 65 4.38 -5.99 -7.25
C ALA A 65 5.46 -6.11 -8.35
N ALA A 66 6.73 -6.13 -7.95
CA ALA A 66 7.85 -6.13 -8.91
C ALA A 66 7.90 -7.34 -9.86
N ASP A 67 7.39 -8.50 -9.45
CA ASP A 67 7.45 -9.71 -10.28
C ASP A 67 6.56 -9.59 -11.54
N PRO A 68 5.28 -9.17 -11.48
CA PRO A 68 4.48 -8.84 -12.65
C PRO A 68 5.10 -7.75 -13.53
N VAL A 69 5.60 -6.66 -12.93
CA VAL A 69 6.26 -5.56 -13.65
C VAL A 69 7.51 -6.06 -14.38
N ALA A 70 8.33 -6.89 -13.73
CA ALA A 70 9.53 -7.47 -14.34
C ALA A 70 9.21 -8.36 -15.55
N ARG A 71 8.14 -9.15 -15.47
CA ARG A 71 7.67 -9.97 -16.61
C ARG A 71 7.20 -9.08 -17.77
N TYR A 72 6.44 -8.04 -17.46
CA TYR A 72 6.00 -7.07 -18.46
C TYR A 72 7.19 -6.40 -19.15
N ILE A 73 8.21 -5.98 -18.40
CA ILE A 73 9.44 -5.39 -18.95
C ILE A 73 10.18 -6.39 -19.86
N ILE A 74 10.28 -7.67 -19.47
CA ILE A 74 10.90 -8.72 -20.29
C ILE A 74 10.12 -8.90 -21.60
N ASP A 75 8.79 -8.99 -21.53
CA ASP A 75 7.95 -9.15 -22.72
C ASP A 75 8.07 -7.96 -23.67
N LEU A 76 8.13 -6.74 -23.10
CA LEU A 76 8.26 -5.50 -23.87
C LEU A 76 9.62 -5.37 -24.56
N THR A 77 10.72 -5.76 -23.86
CA THR A 77 12.08 -5.53 -24.34
C THR A 77 12.70 -6.74 -25.06
N GLY A 78 12.15 -7.93 -24.86
CA GLY A 78 12.75 -9.19 -25.30
C GLY A 78 14.04 -9.55 -24.56
N ALA A 79 14.28 -8.97 -23.37
CA ALA A 79 15.52 -9.18 -22.62
C ALA A 79 15.66 -10.65 -22.17
N ASP A 80 16.83 -11.22 -22.40
CA ASP A 80 17.21 -12.58 -21.91
C ASP A 80 17.67 -12.49 -20.44
N LEU A 81 16.72 -12.19 -19.55
CA LEU A 81 16.92 -12.07 -18.12
C LEU A 81 15.80 -12.81 -17.35
N ALA A 82 16.15 -13.37 -16.21
CA ALA A 82 15.11 -13.91 -15.33
C ALA A 82 14.31 -12.76 -14.63
N PRO A 83 13.01 -12.92 -14.38
CA PRO A 83 12.19 -11.89 -13.72
C PRO A 83 12.80 -11.33 -12.44
N ARG A 84 13.38 -12.18 -11.59
CA ARG A 84 14.08 -11.73 -10.37
C ARG A 84 15.26 -10.80 -10.64
N GLN A 85 15.95 -10.96 -11.77
CA GLN A 85 17.08 -10.08 -12.12
C GLN A 85 16.57 -8.69 -12.51
N VAL A 86 15.47 -8.65 -13.26
CA VAL A 86 14.82 -7.39 -13.66
C VAL A 86 14.24 -6.70 -12.42
N ALA A 87 13.51 -7.42 -11.55
CA ALA A 87 12.97 -6.89 -10.30
C ALA A 87 14.07 -6.28 -9.42
N ARG A 88 15.21 -6.97 -9.22
CA ARG A 88 16.35 -6.45 -8.45
C ARG A 88 16.93 -5.16 -9.04
N LYS A 89 17.03 -5.08 -10.38
CA LYS A 89 17.50 -3.87 -11.05
C LYS A 89 16.51 -2.71 -10.85
N LEU A 90 15.21 -2.99 -10.94
CA LEU A 90 14.16 -2.01 -10.71
C LEU A 90 14.21 -1.47 -9.28
N TYR A 91 14.25 -2.35 -8.29
CA TYR A 91 14.38 -1.94 -6.89
C TYR A 91 15.66 -1.15 -6.58
N ALA A 92 16.79 -1.53 -7.18
CA ALA A 92 18.03 -0.78 -7.01
C ALA A 92 17.93 0.66 -7.54
N LYS A 93 17.24 0.86 -8.67
CA LYS A 93 16.98 2.19 -9.23
C LYS A 93 16.03 2.99 -8.34
N PHE A 94 14.92 2.39 -7.94
CA PHE A 94 13.95 3.01 -7.05
C PHE A 94 14.59 3.42 -5.73
N ARG A 95 15.38 2.53 -5.10
CA ARG A 95 16.13 2.83 -3.88
C ARG A 95 17.03 4.06 -4.04
N SER A 96 17.76 4.17 -5.14
CA SER A 96 18.64 5.31 -5.38
C SER A 96 17.89 6.65 -5.50
N LYS A 97 16.61 6.60 -5.89
CA LYS A 97 15.74 7.78 -5.98
C LYS A 97 15.07 8.13 -4.64
N LEU A 98 14.98 7.16 -3.73
CA LEU A 98 14.49 7.38 -2.36
C LEU A 98 15.50 8.08 -1.44
N GLU A 99 16.71 8.41 -1.91
CA GLU A 99 17.71 9.14 -1.12
C GLU A 99 17.11 10.49 -0.64
N GLY A 100 16.85 10.58 0.67
CA GLY A 100 16.14 11.71 1.29
C GLY A 100 14.68 11.45 1.66
N GLY A 101 14.14 10.26 1.36
CA GLY A 101 12.76 9.85 1.61
C GLY A 101 11.79 10.30 0.52
N ALA A 102 10.68 9.61 0.39
CA ALA A 102 9.59 10.05 -0.46
C ALA A 102 8.77 11.17 0.22
N ARG A 103 8.23 12.08 -0.58
CA ARG A 103 7.35 13.13 -0.09
C ARG A 103 6.03 12.51 0.37
N LEU A 104 5.53 12.97 1.53
CA LEU A 104 4.22 12.54 2.01
C LEU A 104 3.09 13.18 1.21
N ARG A 105 2.06 12.41 0.94
CA ARG A 105 0.81 12.95 0.40
C ARG A 105 0.12 13.86 1.43
N PRO A 106 -0.58 14.91 0.96
CA PRO A 106 -1.32 15.81 1.85
C PRO A 106 -2.31 15.04 2.75
N GLY A 107 -2.20 15.22 4.06
CA GLY A 107 -3.05 14.58 5.06
C GLY A 107 -2.56 13.20 5.54
N ALA A 108 -1.54 12.60 4.93
CA ALA A 108 -1.08 11.25 5.29
C ALA A 108 -0.61 11.14 6.75
N LYS A 109 0.25 12.07 7.18
CA LYS A 109 0.78 12.07 8.55
C LYS A 109 -0.30 12.34 9.58
N GLU A 110 -1.18 13.29 9.28
CA GLU A 110 -2.32 13.65 10.13
C GLU A 110 -3.29 12.48 10.28
N LEU A 111 -3.55 11.75 9.19
CA LEU A 111 -4.43 10.57 9.19
C LEU A 111 -3.87 9.48 10.11
N VAL A 112 -2.62 9.07 9.91
CA VAL A 112 -1.98 8.02 10.73
C VAL A 112 -1.96 8.43 12.21
N ARG A 113 -1.58 9.68 12.52
CA ARG A 113 -1.56 10.19 13.88
C ARG A 113 -2.96 10.17 14.52
N MET A 114 -3.97 10.67 13.82
CA MET A 114 -5.35 10.72 14.30
C MET A 114 -5.89 9.32 14.64
N ILE A 115 -5.66 8.34 13.76
CA ILE A 115 -6.09 6.95 13.97
C ILE A 115 -5.40 6.37 15.21
N SER A 116 -4.08 6.54 15.34
CA SER A 116 -3.30 6.06 16.47
C SER A 116 -3.73 6.73 17.80
N GLU A 117 -3.96 8.06 17.80
CA GLU A 117 -4.46 8.79 18.98
C GLU A 117 -5.87 8.35 19.40
N ALA A 118 -6.71 7.91 18.45
CA ALA A 118 -8.03 7.34 18.74
C ALA A 118 -7.95 5.89 19.27
N GLY A 119 -6.76 5.28 19.32
CA GLY A 119 -6.55 3.90 19.75
C GLY A 119 -7.17 2.89 18.79
N VAL A 120 -7.32 3.23 17.51
CA VAL A 120 -7.71 2.29 16.45
C VAL A 120 -6.44 1.69 15.86
N PRO A 121 -6.33 0.36 15.74
CA PRO A 121 -5.18 -0.27 15.09
C PRO A 121 -4.99 0.21 13.66
N VAL A 122 -3.73 0.45 13.27
CA VAL A 122 -3.37 0.87 11.92
C VAL A 122 -2.27 -0.02 11.36
N ALA A 123 -2.46 -0.54 10.14
CA ALA A 123 -1.41 -1.30 9.46
C ALA A 123 -1.09 -0.75 8.09
N LEU A 124 0.19 -0.85 7.72
CA LEU A 124 0.69 -0.58 6.38
C LEU A 124 0.57 -1.85 5.53
N VAL A 125 0.01 -1.74 4.31
CA VAL A 125 -0.18 -2.87 3.40
C VAL A 125 0.31 -2.48 2.01
N THR A 126 1.52 -2.88 1.63
CA THR A 126 2.14 -2.47 0.38
C THR A 126 2.61 -3.64 -0.48
N SER A 127 2.64 -3.46 -1.80
CA SER A 127 3.29 -4.38 -2.76
C SER A 127 4.81 -4.23 -2.77
N THR A 128 5.36 -3.19 -2.16
CA THR A 128 6.80 -2.92 -2.05
C THR A 128 7.47 -3.88 -1.07
N GLU A 129 8.71 -4.31 -1.40
CA GLU A 129 9.49 -5.23 -0.55
C GLU A 129 9.91 -4.56 0.77
N ARG A 130 9.99 -5.39 1.82
CA ARG A 130 10.31 -4.99 3.20
C ARG A 130 11.50 -4.05 3.31
N GLU A 131 12.58 -4.35 2.61
CA GLU A 131 13.82 -3.58 2.71
C GLU A 131 13.74 -2.12 2.23
N LEU A 132 12.68 -1.77 1.47
CA LEU A 132 12.47 -0.41 0.95
C LEU A 132 11.50 0.41 1.79
N ILE A 133 10.67 -0.24 2.60
CA ILE A 133 9.58 0.43 3.33
C ILE A 133 10.12 1.51 4.27
N GLU A 134 11.16 1.22 5.08
CA GLU A 134 11.70 2.19 6.02
C GLU A 134 12.24 3.44 5.32
N ALA A 135 12.93 3.25 4.19
CA ALA A 135 13.44 4.36 3.39
C ALA A 135 12.30 5.17 2.75
N ALA A 136 11.25 4.50 2.29
CA ALA A 136 10.11 5.13 1.60
C ALA A 136 9.25 5.95 2.57
N ILE A 137 8.93 5.39 3.75
CA ILE A 137 7.93 5.96 4.68
C ILE A 137 8.56 6.83 5.80
N GLY A 138 9.85 7.16 5.69
CA GLY A 138 10.62 7.85 6.74
C GLY A 138 9.99 9.14 7.29
N GLY A 139 9.12 9.81 6.52
CA GLY A 139 8.39 11.00 6.96
C GLY A 139 7.29 10.74 8.00
N ILE A 140 6.76 9.50 8.07
CA ILE A 140 5.79 9.06 9.07
C ILE A 140 6.49 8.22 10.14
N GLY A 141 7.38 7.30 9.73
CA GLY A 141 8.03 6.31 10.55
C GLY A 141 7.21 5.02 10.68
N LEU A 142 7.87 3.86 10.51
CA LEU A 142 7.20 2.56 10.57
C LEU A 142 6.65 2.26 11.97
N GLU A 143 7.23 2.84 13.00
CA GLU A 143 6.78 2.77 14.39
C GLU A 143 5.40 3.40 14.65
N SER A 144 4.89 4.17 13.70
CA SER A 144 3.54 4.74 13.77
C SER A 144 2.43 3.74 13.42
N PHE A 145 2.80 2.54 12.94
CA PHE A 145 1.88 1.47 12.57
C PHE A 145 1.97 0.33 13.58
N ASP A 146 0.82 -0.27 13.90
CA ASP A 146 0.76 -1.44 14.79
C ASP A 146 1.26 -2.72 14.09
N ASP A 147 1.14 -2.79 12.76
CA ASP A 147 1.71 -3.86 11.93
C ASP A 147 1.99 -3.35 10.50
N SER A 148 2.71 -4.13 9.72
CA SER A 148 2.93 -3.88 8.30
C SER A 148 3.07 -5.18 7.51
N VAL A 149 2.52 -5.20 6.30
CA VAL A 149 2.62 -6.31 5.35
C VAL A 149 3.32 -5.81 4.09
N ALA A 150 4.46 -6.40 3.78
CA ALA A 150 5.26 -6.11 2.59
C ALA A 150 4.98 -7.10 1.45
N GLY A 151 5.30 -6.71 0.22
CA GLY A 151 5.05 -7.51 -0.96
C GLY A 151 5.79 -8.85 -1.00
N ASP A 152 6.95 -8.95 -0.37
CA ASP A 152 7.73 -10.18 -0.26
C ASP A 152 7.31 -11.09 0.90
N GLU A 153 6.29 -10.70 1.68
CA GLU A 153 5.80 -11.45 2.83
C GLU A 153 4.51 -12.24 2.55
N VAL A 154 3.90 -12.07 1.40
CA VAL A 154 2.62 -12.68 1.03
C VAL A 154 2.79 -13.77 -0.01
N ALA A 155 1.85 -14.73 -0.03
CA ALA A 155 1.85 -15.78 -1.04
C ALA A 155 1.40 -15.26 -2.40
N ALA A 156 0.44 -14.33 -2.40
CA ALA A 156 -0.03 -13.63 -3.58
C ALA A 156 -0.16 -12.13 -3.27
N ASN A 157 0.35 -11.29 -4.18
CA ASN A 157 0.28 -9.84 -4.07
C ASN A 157 -1.03 -9.30 -4.63
N LYS A 158 -1.31 -8.02 -4.36
CA LYS A 158 -2.40 -7.29 -5.01
C LYS A 158 -2.38 -7.58 -6.53
N PRO A 159 -3.51 -7.87 -7.18
CA PRO A 159 -4.89 -7.69 -6.74
C PRO A 159 -5.47 -8.84 -5.89
N ASP A 160 -4.69 -9.85 -5.50
CA ASP A 160 -5.14 -10.89 -4.57
C ASP A 160 -5.45 -10.24 -3.20
N PRO A 161 -6.51 -10.68 -2.49
CA PRO A 161 -6.87 -10.13 -1.17
C PRO A 161 -5.90 -10.53 -0.04
N ASP A 162 -4.96 -11.46 -0.25
CA ASP A 162 -4.09 -12.00 0.82
C ASP A 162 -3.35 -10.92 1.62
N PRO A 163 -2.79 -9.83 1.04
CA PRO A 163 -2.11 -8.79 1.82
C PRO A 163 -3.03 -8.17 2.87
N TYR A 164 -4.25 -7.81 2.52
CA TYR A 164 -5.24 -7.21 3.42
C TYR A 164 -5.78 -8.21 4.43
N LEU A 165 -6.09 -9.43 4.02
CA LEU A 165 -6.49 -10.51 4.91
C LEU A 165 -5.38 -10.87 5.91
N ARG A 166 -4.12 -10.80 5.48
CA ARG A 166 -2.96 -11.02 6.35
C ARG A 166 -2.81 -9.92 7.38
N ALA A 167 -2.94 -8.66 6.99
CA ALA A 167 -2.91 -7.53 7.91
C ALA A 167 -4.03 -7.65 8.97
N ALA A 168 -5.26 -7.91 8.54
CA ALA A 168 -6.39 -8.12 9.46
C ALA A 168 -6.15 -9.30 10.43
N ARG A 169 -5.63 -10.42 9.94
CA ARG A 169 -5.29 -11.58 10.78
C ARG A 169 -4.20 -11.24 11.82
N ARG A 170 -3.15 -10.49 11.44
CA ARG A 170 -2.07 -10.10 12.35
C ARG A 170 -2.55 -9.13 13.43
N LEU A 171 -3.45 -8.23 13.09
CA LEU A 171 -4.09 -7.32 14.04
C LEU A 171 -5.19 -8.01 14.88
N GLY A 172 -5.61 -9.23 14.54
CA GLY A 172 -6.68 -9.95 15.24
C GLY A 172 -8.08 -9.39 15.01
N VAL A 173 -8.33 -8.78 13.84
CA VAL A 173 -9.58 -8.07 13.49
C VAL A 173 -10.30 -8.73 12.30
N ASP A 174 -11.58 -8.40 12.12
CA ASP A 174 -12.38 -8.79 10.94
C ASP A 174 -12.14 -7.78 9.80
N ALA A 175 -11.64 -8.22 8.66
CA ALA A 175 -11.40 -7.37 7.49
C ALA A 175 -12.65 -6.57 7.07
N ARG A 176 -13.86 -7.14 7.26
CA ARG A 176 -15.15 -6.48 6.95
C ARG A 176 -15.44 -5.27 7.85
N ARG A 177 -14.73 -5.14 8.97
CA ARG A 177 -14.78 -4.03 9.91
C ARG A 177 -13.55 -3.14 9.84
N CYS A 178 -12.75 -3.29 8.77
CA CYS A 178 -11.61 -2.44 8.48
C CYS A 178 -11.95 -1.47 7.35
N VAL A 179 -11.38 -0.27 7.42
CA VAL A 179 -11.34 0.67 6.31
C VAL A 179 -9.97 0.57 5.66
N ALA A 180 -9.92 0.37 4.34
CA ALA A 180 -8.69 0.37 3.58
C ALA A 180 -8.60 1.60 2.67
N PHE A 181 -7.43 2.24 2.60
CA PHE A 181 -7.16 3.35 1.67
C PHE A 181 -6.21 2.87 0.58
N GLU A 182 -6.53 3.23 -0.66
CA GLU A 182 -5.84 2.79 -1.87
C GLU A 182 -5.91 3.82 -3.00
N ASP A 183 -4.87 3.87 -3.83
CA ASP A 183 -4.80 4.79 -4.98
C ASP A 183 -4.89 4.09 -6.34
N SER A 184 -4.72 2.76 -6.37
CA SER A 184 -4.61 1.94 -7.58
C SER A 184 -5.78 0.98 -7.78
N LEU A 185 -6.05 0.62 -9.05
CA LEU A 185 -7.08 -0.40 -9.37
C LEU A 185 -6.72 -1.77 -8.76
N VAL A 186 -5.43 -2.09 -8.77
CA VAL A 186 -4.90 -3.36 -8.24
C VAL A 186 -5.14 -3.43 -6.73
N GLY A 187 -4.84 -2.36 -6.01
CA GLY A 187 -5.01 -2.29 -4.58
C GLY A 187 -6.48 -2.18 -4.15
N VAL A 188 -7.28 -1.34 -4.82
CA VAL A 188 -8.73 -1.26 -4.58
C VAL A 188 -9.39 -2.62 -4.77
N THR A 189 -8.96 -3.39 -5.77
CA THR A 189 -9.46 -4.74 -5.99
C THR A 189 -9.11 -5.65 -4.82
N ALA A 190 -7.85 -5.66 -4.40
CA ALA A 190 -7.38 -6.49 -3.28
C ALA A 190 -8.11 -6.18 -1.97
N ALA A 191 -8.25 -4.89 -1.62
CA ALA A 191 -8.92 -4.45 -0.39
C ALA A 191 -10.42 -4.81 -0.40
N ALA A 192 -11.09 -4.56 -1.52
CA ALA A 192 -12.52 -4.86 -1.66
C ALA A 192 -12.79 -6.37 -1.62
N ASP A 193 -11.96 -7.19 -2.29
CA ASP A 193 -12.08 -8.64 -2.29
C ASP A 193 -11.72 -9.26 -0.93
N ALA A 194 -10.90 -8.59 -0.13
CA ALA A 194 -10.68 -8.93 1.28
C ALA A 194 -11.91 -8.64 2.17
N GLY A 195 -12.89 -7.89 1.66
CA GLY A 195 -14.10 -7.49 2.36
C GLY A 195 -13.99 -6.16 3.10
N CYS A 196 -12.88 -5.45 3.00
CA CYS A 196 -12.71 -4.14 3.62
C CYS A 196 -13.71 -3.11 3.05
N VAL A 197 -14.06 -2.11 3.85
CA VAL A 197 -14.60 -0.87 3.31
C VAL A 197 -13.47 -0.14 2.61
N THR A 198 -13.52 -0.06 1.29
CA THR A 198 -12.42 0.47 0.51
C THR A 198 -12.66 1.92 0.15
N VAL A 199 -11.70 2.78 0.48
CA VAL A 199 -11.63 4.18 0.11
C VAL A 199 -10.56 4.34 -0.98
N ALA A 200 -10.99 4.65 -2.18
CA ALA A 200 -10.11 4.99 -3.30
C ALA A 200 -9.73 6.47 -3.23
N VAL A 201 -8.43 6.77 -3.25
CA VAL A 201 -7.83 8.11 -3.31
C VAL A 201 -6.91 8.21 -4.54
N PRO A 202 -7.47 8.12 -5.77
CA PRO A 202 -6.66 8.06 -6.98
C PRO A 202 -5.75 9.28 -7.10
N ASP A 203 -4.53 9.08 -7.60
CA ASP A 203 -3.58 10.16 -7.89
C ASP A 203 -3.35 10.28 -9.40
N HIS A 204 -2.66 9.33 -9.99
CA HIS A 204 -2.24 9.35 -11.39
C HIS A 204 -3.04 8.42 -12.30
N VAL A 205 -3.88 7.54 -11.75
CA VAL A 205 -4.64 6.55 -12.51
C VAL A 205 -6.13 6.70 -12.35
N VAL A 206 -6.87 6.38 -13.40
CA VAL A 206 -8.33 6.35 -13.35
C VAL A 206 -8.78 5.00 -12.81
N ILE A 207 -9.42 5.02 -11.65
CA ILE A 207 -10.05 3.83 -11.06
C ILE A 207 -11.53 3.85 -11.47
N PRO A 208 -12.01 2.81 -12.19
CA PRO A 208 -13.43 2.72 -12.55
C PRO A 208 -14.30 2.65 -11.28
N PRO A 209 -15.50 3.27 -11.28
CA PRO A 209 -16.45 3.11 -10.20
C PRO A 209 -16.75 1.62 -9.93
N ARG A 210 -16.71 1.24 -8.65
CA ARG A 210 -17.02 -0.10 -8.18
C ARG A 210 -18.02 0.01 -7.02
N GLU A 211 -19.01 -0.88 -7.01
CA GLU A 211 -19.98 -0.95 -5.90
C GLU A 211 -19.25 -1.22 -4.57
N GLY A 212 -19.62 -0.48 -3.53
CA GLY A 212 -19.02 -0.60 -2.20
C GLY A 212 -17.65 0.09 -2.03
N VAL A 213 -17.14 0.78 -3.06
CA VAL A 213 -15.93 1.60 -2.99
C VAL A 213 -16.32 3.07 -2.86
N VAL A 214 -15.75 3.73 -1.85
CA VAL A 214 -15.91 5.17 -1.62
C VAL A 214 -14.76 5.91 -2.29
N PHE A 215 -15.04 6.98 -3.01
CA PHE A 215 -14.00 7.79 -3.66
C PHE A 215 -13.79 9.11 -2.91
N ARG A 216 -12.54 9.48 -2.75
CA ARG A 216 -12.11 10.79 -2.22
C ARG A 216 -10.96 11.34 -3.05
N ASP A 217 -10.88 12.65 -3.14
CA ASP A 217 -9.81 13.34 -3.86
C ASP A 217 -8.52 13.46 -3.02
N SER A 218 -8.62 13.29 -1.68
CA SER A 218 -7.49 13.50 -0.76
C SER A 218 -7.71 12.83 0.58
N LEU A 219 -6.61 12.58 1.30
CA LEU A 219 -6.61 12.18 2.72
C LEU A 219 -6.92 13.37 3.65
N VAL A 220 -6.80 14.60 3.15
CA VAL A 220 -7.08 15.82 3.93
C VAL A 220 -8.55 15.84 4.36
N GLY A 221 -8.78 16.14 5.64
CA GLY A 221 -10.13 16.25 6.20
C GLY A 221 -10.82 14.90 6.45
N VAL A 222 -10.09 13.79 6.41
CA VAL A 222 -10.56 12.53 6.97
C VAL A 222 -10.55 12.66 8.50
N ASP A 223 -11.66 12.31 9.15
CA ASP A 223 -11.79 12.29 10.59
C ASP A 223 -12.37 10.96 11.09
N MET A 224 -12.33 10.75 12.40
CA MET A 224 -12.79 9.49 13.01
C MET A 224 -14.29 9.28 12.88
N GLU A 225 -15.11 10.34 12.94
CA GLU A 225 -16.56 10.24 12.78
C GLU A 225 -16.91 9.70 11.40
N TRP A 226 -16.26 10.23 10.37
CA TRP A 226 -16.44 9.74 9.00
C TRP A 226 -15.98 8.30 8.84
N LEU A 227 -14.80 7.91 9.39
CA LEU A 227 -14.31 6.54 9.32
C LEU A 227 -15.25 5.54 9.99
N GLU A 228 -15.79 5.89 11.18
CA GLU A 228 -16.74 5.08 11.91
C GLU A 228 -18.09 4.96 11.16
N SER A 229 -18.51 6.03 10.47
CA SER A 229 -19.73 6.01 9.66
C SER A 229 -19.67 5.03 8.50
N LEU A 230 -18.48 4.80 7.91
CA LEU A 230 -18.29 3.89 6.79
C LEU A 230 -18.56 2.42 7.15
N VAL A 231 -18.42 2.05 8.43
CA VAL A 231 -18.62 0.67 8.93
C VAL A 231 -19.89 0.53 9.78
N ALA A 232 -20.70 1.57 9.85
CA ALA A 232 -21.85 1.62 10.76
C ALA A 232 -22.90 0.53 10.48
N ASP A 233 -23.07 0.12 9.23
CA ASP A 233 -24.07 -0.83 8.78
C ASP A 233 -23.50 -2.25 8.50
N ARG A 234 -22.26 -2.54 8.96
CA ARG A 234 -21.57 -3.82 8.74
C ARG A 234 -21.42 -4.68 9.99
#